data_362633a3304eb8c7ff132604ae1fbf0e
#
_entry.id   362633a3304eb8c7ff132604ae1fbf0e
#
_cell.length_a   1.000
_cell.length_b   1.000
_cell.length_c   1.000
_cell.angle_alpha   90.00
_cell.angle_beta   90.00
_cell.angle_gamma   90.00
#
_symmetry.space_group_name_H-M   'P 1'
#
loop_
_entity.id
_entity.type
_entity.pdbx_description
1 polymer ?
#
loop_
_entity_poly.entity_id
_entity_poly.type
_entity_poly.pdbx_seq_one_letter_code
_entity_poly.pdbx_strand_id
1 'polypeptide(L)' 'MKKYEYKCVSIIGMGEKTTEVLNSYGQGGWELVATAWIWHYFKRPIE' A
#
# COMPACT_ATOMS: atom_id res chain seq x y z
N MET A 1 6.08 -17.25 14.62
CA MET A 1 5.20 -16.08 14.58
C MET A 1 5.46 -15.28 13.31
N LYS A 2 4.40 -14.93 12.59
CA LYS A 2 4.54 -14.13 11.38
C LYS A 2 4.91 -12.70 11.71
N LYS A 3 5.79 -12.15 10.91
CA LYS A 3 6.21 -10.76 11.04
C LYS A 3 5.87 -10.00 9.78
N TYR A 4 5.58 -8.73 9.93
CA TYR A 4 5.23 -7.87 8.79
C TYR A 4 6.04 -6.59 8.86
N GLU A 5 6.30 -6.02 7.71
CA GLU A 5 6.79 -4.66 7.66
C GLU A 5 5.68 -3.77 7.12
N TYR A 6 5.69 -2.52 7.53
CA TYR A 6 4.63 -1.57 7.20
C TYR A 6 5.18 -0.39 6.46
N LYS A 7 4.36 0.18 5.59
CA LYS A 7 4.73 1.35 4.82
C LYS A 7 3.55 2.30 4.74
N CYS A 8 3.80 3.58 4.92
CA CYS A 8 2.80 4.63 4.77
C CYS A 8 3.18 5.47 3.56
N VAL A 9 2.27 5.60 2.62
CA VAL A 9 2.53 6.34 1.39
C VAL A 9 1.41 7.34 1.15
N SER A 10 1.77 8.56 0.78
CA SER A 10 0.79 9.54 0.38
C SER A 10 0.55 9.38 -1.12
N ILE A 11 -0.71 9.19 -1.51
CA ILE A 11 -1.09 9.07 -2.91
C ILE A 11 -2.06 10.18 -3.23
N ILE A 12 -1.65 11.04 -4.16
CA ILE A 12 -2.45 12.16 -4.61
C ILE A 12 -2.84 11.90 -6.05
N GLY A 13 -4.13 11.91 -6.33
CA GLY A 13 -4.62 11.62 -7.67
C GLY A 13 -6.01 11.06 -7.60
N MET A 14 -6.57 10.74 -8.74
CA MET A 14 -7.94 10.23 -8.83
C MET A 14 -7.94 8.91 -9.59
N GLY A 15 -8.88 8.06 -9.18
CA GLY A 15 -9.19 6.80 -9.87
C GLY A 15 -8.01 6.04 -10.44
N GLU A 16 -7.79 6.25 -11.73
CA GLU A 16 -6.77 5.49 -12.47
C GLU A 16 -5.37 5.67 -11.91
N LYS A 17 -5.01 6.89 -11.53
CA LYS A 17 -3.69 7.16 -10.98
C LYS A 17 -3.48 6.39 -9.69
N THR A 18 -4.46 6.42 -8.81
CA THR A 18 -4.40 5.69 -7.56
C THR A 18 -4.31 4.19 -7.81
N THR A 19 -5.10 3.70 -8.76
CA THR A 19 -5.08 2.28 -9.11
C THR A 19 -3.71 1.84 -9.58
N GLU A 20 -3.05 2.63 -10.43
CA GLU A 20 -1.71 2.31 -10.91
C GLU A 20 -0.72 2.20 -9.76
N VAL A 21 -0.77 3.15 -8.83
CA VAL A 21 0.13 3.14 -7.69
C VAL A 21 -0.12 1.93 -6.80
N LEU A 22 -1.39 1.63 -6.52
CA LEU A 22 -1.74 0.47 -5.70
C LEU A 22 -1.28 -0.83 -6.34
N ASN A 23 -1.46 -0.97 -7.65
CA ASN A 23 -1.04 -2.17 -8.36
C ASN A 23 0.48 -2.31 -8.35
N SER A 24 1.19 -1.20 -8.45
CA SER A 24 2.65 -1.21 -8.41
C SER A 24 3.15 -1.77 -7.08
N TYR A 25 2.55 -1.32 -5.97
CA TYR A 25 2.92 -1.84 -4.66
C TYR A 25 2.50 -3.29 -4.49
N GLY A 26 1.31 -3.64 -5.01
CA GLY A 26 0.84 -5.02 -4.94
C GLY A 26 1.77 -6.00 -5.62
N GLN A 27 2.37 -5.59 -6.75
CA GLN A 27 3.32 -6.44 -7.46
C GLN A 27 4.59 -6.66 -6.63
N GLY A 28 4.89 -5.75 -5.72
CA GLY A 28 6.01 -5.90 -4.80
C GLY A 28 5.66 -6.70 -3.54
N GLY A 29 4.46 -7.24 -3.47
CA GLY A 29 4.04 -8.04 -2.34
C GLY A 29 3.36 -7.25 -1.24
N TRP A 30 3.09 -5.97 -1.47
CA TRP A 30 2.45 -5.11 -0.49
C TRP A 30 0.94 -5.28 -0.51
N GLU A 31 0.34 -5.30 0.66
CA GLU A 31 -1.11 -5.38 0.82
C GLU A 31 -1.62 -4.08 1.44
N LEU A 32 -2.62 -3.48 0.83
CA LEU A 32 -3.23 -2.26 1.37
C LEU A 32 -4.09 -2.64 2.57
N VAL A 33 -3.79 -2.05 3.71
CA VAL A 33 -4.46 -2.37 4.97
C VAL A 33 -5.54 -1.35 5.30
N ALA A 34 -5.24 -0.07 5.07
CA ALA A 34 -6.14 1.00 5.46
C ALA A 34 -5.79 2.26 4.69
N THR A 35 -6.72 3.20 4.66
CA THR A 35 -6.51 4.51 4.06
C THR A 35 -7.07 5.58 4.99
N ALA A 36 -6.45 6.77 4.95
CA ALA A 36 -6.94 7.93 5.66
C ALA A 36 -6.57 9.14 4.80
N TRP A 37 -7.56 9.77 4.19
CA TRP A 37 -7.37 10.88 3.27
C TRP A 37 -6.42 10.47 2.14
N ILE A 38 -5.23 11.10 2.03
CA ILE A 38 -4.24 10.73 1.02
C ILE A 38 -3.25 9.67 1.50
N TRP A 39 -3.31 9.33 2.77
CA TRP A 39 -2.38 8.36 3.35
C TRP A 39 -2.87 6.95 3.15
N HIS A 40 -1.99 6.10 2.61
CA HIS A 40 -2.29 4.70 2.35
C HIS A 40 -1.30 3.85 3.12
N TYR A 41 -1.81 2.90 3.89
CA TYR A 41 -1.00 2.07 4.76
C TYR A 41 -0.92 0.66 4.19
N PHE A 42 0.28 0.18 4.00
CA PHE A 42 0.55 -1.13 3.42
C PHE A 42 1.30 -2.00 4.41
N LYS A 43 1.17 -3.30 4.23
CA LYS A 43 1.99 -4.26 4.96
C LYS A 43 2.42 -5.35 3.99
N ARG A 44 3.49 -6.03 4.33
CA ARG A 44 3.87 -7.26 3.63
C ARG A 44 4.62 -8.16 4.60
N PRO A 45 4.49 -9.48 4.44
CA PRO A 45 5.20 -10.41 5.32
C PRO A 45 6.70 -10.39 5.04
N ILE A 46 7.49 -10.50 6.12
CA ILE A 46 8.94 -10.54 5.99
C ILE A 46 9.51 -11.86 6.51
N GLU A 47 8.60 -12.79 6.80
CA GLU A 47 9.01 -14.05 7.33
C GLU A 47 8.19 -15.19 6.76
#